data_c189afd29d3bb599240f7a60a179dbed
#
_entry.id   c189afd29d3bb599240f7a60a179dbed
#
_cell.length_a   1.000
_cell.length_b   1.000
_cell.length_c   1.000
_cell.angle_alpha   90.00
_cell.angle_beta   90.00
_cell.angle_gamma   90.00
#
_symmetry.space_group_name_H-M   'P 1'
#
loop_
_entity.id
_entity.type
_entity.pdbx_description
1 polymer ?
#
loop_
_entity_poly.entity_id
_entity_poly.type
_entity_poly.pdbx_seq_one_letter_code
_entity_poly.pdbx_strand_id
1 'polypeptide(L)'
;SIATNALAGGLKSDANSQLRGNDVTNNAFDNATTFLAVDDAFSFSLSKDDDTATLVWIIAANHYLYRHAFAVSMDIHKADGSIEQQSLTTATTFSQGIKTTDDYFGPVEIYYYQATAQLPIEHISNLALLSDAPNSQPQLSIQYQGCAEAGLCYPVQTRKINWP
;
A
#
# COMPACT_ATOMS: atom_id res chain seq x y z
N SER A 1 -18.27 -30.08 68.91
CA SER A 1 -18.87 -29.39 67.96
C SER A 1 -17.92 -28.90 66.90
N ILE A 2 -18.13 -29.16 65.84
CA ILE A 2 -18.33 -28.79 64.81
C ILE A 2 -17.57 -28.27 63.82
N ALA A 3 -17.39 -28.76 63.12
CA ALA A 3 -17.06 -28.83 62.17
C ALA A 3 -17.31 -28.44 60.87
N THR A 4 -16.79 -27.80 60.34
CA THR A 4 -17.13 -27.35 59.20
C THR A 4 -16.05 -27.02 58.38
N ASN A 5 -15.83 -27.71 57.57
CA ASN A 5 -15.05 -27.19 56.65
C ASN A 5 -14.72 -27.93 55.52
N ALA A 6 -15.61 -28.34 54.91
CA ALA A 6 -15.37 -29.05 53.72
C ALA A 6 -15.74 -28.33 52.45
N LEU A 7 -15.72 -27.07 52.53
CA LEU A 7 -16.37 -26.42 51.47
C LEU A 7 -15.50 -25.70 50.52
N ALA A 8 -14.25 -25.69 50.71
CA ALA A 8 -13.41 -24.90 49.89
C ALA A 8 -12.80 -25.62 48.69
N GLY A 9 -12.95 -26.90 48.64
CA GLY A 9 -12.23 -27.66 47.63
C GLY A 9 -12.86 -27.73 46.24
N GLY A 10 -14.14 -27.49 46.17
CA GLY A 10 -14.85 -27.70 44.94
C GLY A 10 -14.76 -26.59 43.91
N LEU A 11 -14.42 -25.42 44.35
CA LEU A 11 -14.44 -24.27 43.48
C LEU A 11 -13.20 -24.09 42.62
N LYS A 12 -12.15 -24.79 42.96
CA LYS A 12 -10.89 -24.61 42.26
C LYS A 12 -10.78 -25.38 40.95
N SER A 13 -11.58 -26.40 40.79
CA SER A 13 -11.51 -27.17 39.57
C SER A 13 -12.24 -26.53 38.40
N ASP A 14 -13.20 -25.69 38.71
CA ASP A 14 -13.98 -25.08 37.64
C ASP A 14 -13.24 -23.95 36.94
N ALA A 15 -12.37 -23.27 37.63
CA ALA A 15 -11.59 -22.22 37.04
C ALA A 15 -10.53 -22.73 36.04
N ASN A 16 -10.05 -23.93 36.27
CA ASN A 16 -9.07 -24.53 35.40
C ASN A 16 -9.64 -25.01 34.07
N SER A 17 -10.87 -25.41 34.06
CA SER A 17 -11.50 -25.88 32.83
C SER A 17 -11.86 -24.76 31.89
N GLN A 18 -12.10 -23.58 32.42
CA GLN A 18 -12.41 -22.42 31.60
C GLN A 18 -11.19 -21.88 30.85
N LEU A 19 -10.04 -21.92 31.49
CA LEU A 19 -8.82 -21.45 30.87
C LEU A 19 -8.38 -22.33 29.70
N ARG A 20 -8.68 -23.61 29.77
CA ARG A 20 -8.31 -24.54 28.70
C ARG A 20 -9.13 -24.35 27.43
N GLY A 21 -10.36 -23.93 27.57
CA GLY A 21 -11.23 -23.71 26.43
C GLY A 21 -10.86 -22.48 25.65
N ASN A 22 -10.39 -21.45 26.32
CA ASN A 22 -9.99 -20.22 25.68
C ASN A 22 -8.68 -20.38 24.93
N ASP A 23 -7.75 -21.15 25.45
CA ASP A 23 -6.47 -21.37 24.79
C ASP A 23 -6.60 -22.13 23.48
N VAL A 24 -7.54 -23.05 23.40
CA VAL A 24 -7.76 -23.84 22.19
C VAL A 24 -8.40 -22.97 21.08
N THR A 25 -9.28 -22.06 21.47
CA THR A 25 -9.92 -21.20 20.49
C THR A 25 -8.98 -20.15 19.93
N ASN A 26 -8.10 -19.63 20.74
CA ASN A 26 -7.14 -18.64 20.31
C ASN A 26 -6.13 -19.23 19.32
N ASN A 27 -5.70 -20.44 19.54
CA ASN A 27 -4.74 -21.10 18.66
C ASN A 27 -5.34 -21.43 17.28
N ALA A 28 -6.63 -21.63 17.19
CA ALA A 28 -7.27 -21.89 15.91
C ALA A 28 -7.35 -20.65 15.03
N PHE A 29 -7.43 -19.46 15.62
CA PHE A 29 -7.42 -18.21 14.87
C PHE A 29 -6.02 -17.77 14.50
N ASP A 30 -5.00 -18.14 15.28
CA ASP A 30 -3.63 -17.76 15.02
C ASP A 30 -3.04 -18.42 13.76
N ASN A 31 -3.67 -19.49 13.29
CA ASN A 31 -3.27 -20.18 12.06
C ASN A 31 -3.94 -19.65 10.80
N ALA A 32 -4.82 -18.65 10.91
CA ALA A 32 -5.43 -18.03 9.75
C ALA A 32 -4.40 -17.21 8.99
N THR A 33 -4.44 -17.28 7.66
CA THR A 33 -3.58 -16.46 6.82
C THR A 33 -3.90 -14.98 7.03
N THR A 34 -2.89 -14.22 7.45
CA THR A 34 -3.02 -12.79 7.67
C THR A 34 -2.29 -12.05 6.55
N PHE A 35 -2.96 -11.09 5.93
CA PHE A 35 -2.36 -10.24 4.89
C PHE A 35 -1.89 -8.93 5.51
N LEU A 36 -0.79 -8.39 4.99
CA LEU A 36 -0.31 -7.08 5.40
C LEU A 36 -1.29 -5.98 4.96
N ALA A 37 -1.36 -4.91 5.72
CA ALA A 37 -1.99 -3.69 5.26
C ALA A 37 -1.26 -3.19 4.02
N VAL A 38 -1.97 -2.53 3.10
CA VAL A 38 -1.41 -2.14 1.80
C VAL A 38 -0.18 -1.24 1.95
N ASP A 39 -0.16 -0.35 2.93
CA ASP A 39 0.98 0.55 3.14
C ASP A 39 2.19 -0.15 3.77
N ASP A 40 1.98 -1.28 4.44
CA ASP A 40 3.05 -2.13 4.93
C ASP A 40 3.60 -3.04 3.83
N ALA A 41 2.73 -3.47 2.93
CA ALA A 41 3.13 -4.29 1.78
C ALA A 41 3.90 -3.46 0.74
N PHE A 42 3.48 -2.21 0.52
CA PHE A 42 4.03 -1.32 -0.51
C PHE A 42 4.22 0.08 0.05
N SER A 43 5.32 0.31 0.73
CA SER A 43 5.65 1.65 1.20
C SER A 43 6.33 2.43 0.10
N PHE A 44 6.00 3.73 -0.04
CA PHE A 44 6.66 4.53 -1.04
C PHE A 44 7.12 5.88 -0.50
N SER A 45 8.10 6.44 -1.17
CA SER A 45 8.65 7.75 -0.85
C SER A 45 8.99 8.53 -2.13
N LEU A 46 8.99 9.84 -2.00
CA LEU A 46 9.42 10.76 -3.05
C LEU A 46 10.67 11.50 -2.58
N SER A 47 11.68 11.53 -3.43
CA SER A 47 12.84 12.37 -3.24
C SER A 47 13.07 13.24 -4.48
N LYS A 48 13.72 14.38 -4.31
CA LYS A 48 14.01 15.32 -5.38
C LYS A 48 15.47 15.75 -5.30
N ASP A 49 16.12 15.78 -6.43
CA ASP A 49 17.36 16.53 -6.62
C ASP A 49 17.08 17.73 -7.55
N ASP A 50 18.11 18.34 -8.13
CA ASP A 50 17.93 19.54 -8.97
C ASP A 50 17.13 19.26 -10.25
N ASP A 51 17.26 18.06 -10.81
CA ASP A 51 16.73 17.73 -12.13
C ASP A 51 15.65 16.66 -12.12
N THR A 52 15.63 15.81 -11.11
CA THR A 52 14.84 14.59 -11.13
C THR A 52 14.05 14.41 -9.83
N ALA A 53 12.78 14.05 -9.97
CA ALA A 53 11.96 13.51 -8.91
C ALA A 53 12.00 11.99 -8.99
N THR A 54 12.27 11.33 -7.88
CA THR A 54 12.36 9.88 -7.81
C THR A 54 11.35 9.33 -6.83
N LEU A 55 10.48 8.47 -7.33
CA LEU A 55 9.55 7.68 -6.51
C LEU A 55 10.17 6.31 -6.29
N VAL A 56 10.15 5.85 -5.05
CA VAL A 56 10.67 4.55 -4.68
C VAL A 56 9.60 3.80 -3.90
N TRP A 57 9.30 2.59 -4.33
CA TRP A 57 8.46 1.65 -3.59
C TRP A 57 9.34 0.57 -2.98
N ILE A 58 9.16 0.35 -1.69
CA ILE A 58 9.75 -0.80 -1.00
C ILE A 58 8.64 -1.82 -0.83
N ILE A 59 8.88 -3.00 -1.37
CA ILE A 59 7.89 -4.07 -1.48
C ILE A 59 8.24 -5.16 -0.47
N ALA A 60 7.29 -5.51 0.38
CA ALA A 60 7.48 -6.56 1.37
C ALA A 60 7.76 -7.92 0.71
N ALA A 61 8.40 -8.81 1.42
CA ALA A 61 8.63 -10.17 0.95
C ALA A 61 7.30 -10.84 0.58
N ASN A 62 7.32 -11.65 -0.45
CA ASN A 62 6.15 -12.37 -0.97
C ASN A 62 5.02 -11.46 -1.45
N HIS A 63 5.38 -10.26 -1.88
CA HIS A 63 4.48 -9.31 -2.52
C HIS A 63 5.13 -8.79 -3.80
N TYR A 64 4.31 -8.27 -4.70
CA TYR A 64 4.80 -7.71 -5.96
C TYR A 64 3.88 -6.61 -6.47
N LEU A 65 4.44 -5.70 -7.25
CA LEU A 65 3.70 -4.64 -7.95
C LEU A 65 3.68 -4.92 -9.44
N TYR A 66 2.59 -4.55 -10.11
CA TYR A 66 2.44 -4.66 -11.55
C TYR A 66 2.98 -3.42 -12.25
N ARG A 67 3.84 -3.63 -13.24
CA ARG A 67 4.36 -2.53 -14.07
C ARG A 67 3.23 -1.81 -14.82
N HIS A 68 2.28 -2.56 -15.37
CA HIS A 68 1.18 -1.98 -16.16
C HIS A 68 0.21 -1.14 -15.33
N ALA A 69 0.19 -1.31 -14.02
CA ALA A 69 -0.72 -0.59 -13.14
C ALA A 69 -0.18 0.76 -12.67
N PHE A 70 1.10 1.05 -12.94
CA PHE A 70 1.65 2.36 -12.59
C PHE A 70 1.12 3.43 -13.53
N ALA A 71 0.64 4.51 -12.94
CA ALA A 71 0.28 5.72 -13.66
C ALA A 71 0.69 6.94 -12.82
N VAL A 72 1.24 7.93 -13.48
CA VAL A 72 1.63 9.21 -12.86
C VAL A 72 0.96 10.32 -13.64
N SER A 73 0.34 11.23 -12.91
CA SER A 73 -0.33 12.38 -13.51
C SER A 73 -0.20 13.61 -12.62
N MET A 74 -0.43 14.78 -13.21
CA MET A 74 -0.54 16.03 -12.48
C MET A 74 -2.01 16.44 -12.43
N ASP A 75 -2.52 16.70 -11.24
CA ASP A 75 -3.84 17.29 -11.04
C ASP A 75 -3.69 18.81 -11.04
N ILE A 76 -4.28 19.44 -12.06
CA ILE A 76 -4.21 20.89 -12.28
C ILE A 76 -5.53 21.48 -11.81
N HIS A 77 -5.45 22.35 -10.80
CA HIS A 77 -6.61 23.01 -10.23
C HIS A 77 -6.90 24.30 -10.94
N LYS A 78 -8.08 24.41 -11.53
CA LYS A 78 -8.51 25.56 -12.32
C LYS A 78 -9.32 26.56 -11.47
N ALA A 79 -9.27 27.81 -11.87
CA ALA A 79 -9.98 28.89 -11.17
C ALA A 79 -11.49 28.70 -11.10
N ASP A 80 -12.07 27.95 -12.05
CA ASP A 80 -13.51 27.63 -12.07
C ASP A 80 -13.88 26.48 -11.13
N GLY A 81 -12.92 25.94 -10.37
CA GLY A 81 -13.12 24.80 -9.46
C GLY A 81 -12.96 23.43 -10.08
N SER A 82 -12.73 23.36 -11.40
CA SER A 82 -12.48 22.08 -12.06
C SER A 82 -11.05 21.60 -11.83
N ILE A 83 -10.86 20.27 -11.95
CA ILE A 83 -9.54 19.64 -11.89
C ILE A 83 -9.30 18.99 -13.24
N GLU A 84 -8.18 19.38 -13.87
CA GLU A 84 -7.72 18.81 -15.12
C GLU A 84 -6.56 17.89 -14.83
N GLN A 85 -6.63 16.64 -15.28
CA GLN A 85 -5.58 15.66 -15.04
C GLN A 85 -4.73 15.50 -16.30
N GLN A 86 -3.42 15.71 -16.16
CA GLN A 86 -2.45 15.56 -17.24
C GLN A 86 -1.53 14.39 -16.94
N SER A 87 -1.43 13.43 -17.88
CA SER A 87 -0.59 12.26 -17.70
C SER A 87 0.90 12.62 -17.80
N LEU A 88 1.67 12.06 -16.90
CA LEU A 88 3.13 12.09 -16.89
C LEU A 88 3.73 10.71 -17.10
N THR A 89 2.92 9.69 -17.33
CA THR A 89 3.38 8.30 -17.39
C THR A 89 4.42 8.08 -18.47
N THR A 90 4.23 8.68 -19.66
CA THR A 90 5.19 8.55 -20.77
C THR A 90 6.50 9.29 -20.52
N ALA A 91 6.49 10.34 -19.69
CA ALA A 91 7.69 11.06 -19.29
C ALA A 91 8.42 10.39 -18.13
N THR A 92 7.83 9.37 -17.54
CA THR A 92 8.36 8.67 -16.39
C THR A 92 9.21 7.47 -16.85
N THR A 93 10.39 7.34 -16.27
CA THR A 93 11.27 6.18 -16.48
C THR A 93 11.14 5.24 -15.30
N PHE A 94 10.66 4.03 -15.57
CA PHE A 94 10.48 3.01 -14.55
C PHE A 94 11.68 2.06 -14.55
N SER A 95 12.02 1.54 -13.38
CA SER A 95 13.00 0.47 -13.27
C SER A 95 12.53 -0.78 -14.03
N GLN A 96 13.48 -1.63 -14.39
CA GLN A 96 13.17 -2.88 -15.08
C GLN A 96 12.59 -3.88 -14.10
N GLY A 97 11.45 -4.49 -14.46
CA GLY A 97 10.84 -5.56 -13.70
C GLY A 97 11.18 -6.94 -14.25
N ILE A 98 10.47 -7.92 -13.76
CA ILE A 98 10.59 -9.32 -14.15
C ILE A 98 9.39 -9.67 -15.00
N LYS A 99 9.61 -10.20 -16.19
CA LYS A 99 8.53 -10.68 -17.06
C LYS A 99 8.11 -12.07 -16.63
N THR A 100 6.82 -12.23 -16.41
CA THR A 100 6.23 -13.49 -15.99
C THR A 100 4.80 -13.60 -16.51
N THR A 101 4.12 -14.69 -16.19
CA THR A 101 2.70 -14.88 -16.47
C THR A 101 1.98 -15.02 -15.15
N ASP A 102 0.91 -14.28 -15.00
CA ASP A 102 0.12 -14.31 -13.77
C ASP A 102 -1.31 -14.77 -14.07
N ASP A 103 -2.01 -15.25 -13.04
CA ASP A 103 -3.34 -15.84 -13.20
C ASP A 103 -4.43 -14.81 -13.47
N TYR A 104 -4.18 -13.52 -13.17
CA TYR A 104 -5.18 -12.48 -13.32
C TYR A 104 -5.07 -11.75 -14.65
N PHE A 105 -3.85 -11.49 -15.14
CA PHE A 105 -3.62 -10.65 -16.31
C PHE A 105 -2.87 -11.34 -17.44
N GLY A 106 -2.43 -12.58 -17.24
CA GLY A 106 -1.60 -13.27 -18.24
C GLY A 106 -0.16 -12.76 -18.23
N PRO A 107 0.44 -12.48 -19.41
CA PRO A 107 1.81 -11.95 -19.45
C PRO A 107 1.89 -10.58 -18.81
N VAL A 108 2.80 -10.41 -17.84
CA VAL A 108 2.99 -9.18 -17.08
C VAL A 108 4.47 -8.94 -16.82
N GLU A 109 4.78 -7.70 -16.43
CA GLU A 109 6.05 -7.34 -15.81
C GLU A 109 5.75 -6.96 -14.37
N ILE A 110 6.50 -7.51 -13.43
CA ILE A 110 6.30 -7.32 -11.99
C ILE A 110 7.58 -6.88 -11.30
N TYR A 111 7.41 -6.28 -10.13
CA TYR A 111 8.53 -5.86 -9.29
C TYR A 111 8.46 -6.56 -7.95
N TYR A 112 9.58 -7.16 -7.54
CA TYR A 112 9.81 -7.63 -6.19
C TYR A 112 10.76 -6.68 -5.48
N TYR A 113 10.62 -6.55 -4.19
CA TYR A 113 11.48 -5.81 -3.26
C TYR A 113 11.56 -4.32 -3.48
N GLN A 114 11.70 -3.86 -4.69
CA GLN A 114 11.82 -2.44 -4.98
C GLN A 114 11.38 -2.13 -6.41
N ALA A 115 10.69 -1.02 -6.56
CA ALA A 115 10.41 -0.40 -7.84
C ALA A 115 10.77 1.08 -7.76
N THR A 116 11.24 1.65 -8.86
CA THR A 116 11.54 3.07 -8.94
C THR A 116 10.91 3.70 -10.17
N ALA A 117 10.52 4.96 -10.03
CA ALA A 117 10.03 5.79 -11.12
C ALA A 117 10.71 7.15 -11.05
N GLN A 118 11.29 7.58 -12.15
CA GLN A 118 12.01 8.85 -12.24
C GLN A 118 11.33 9.77 -13.24
N LEU A 119 11.13 11.03 -12.84
CA LEU A 119 10.50 12.05 -13.66
C LEU A 119 11.40 13.28 -13.69
N PRO A 120 11.58 13.90 -14.87
CA PRO A 120 12.21 15.20 -14.93
C PRO A 120 11.37 16.24 -14.17
N ILE A 121 11.98 16.96 -13.26
CA ILE A 121 11.30 18.01 -12.49
C ILE A 121 10.73 19.08 -13.42
N GLU A 122 11.42 19.39 -14.49
CA GLU A 122 10.95 20.35 -15.48
C GLU A 122 9.56 20.02 -16.03
N HIS A 123 9.30 18.75 -16.34
CA HIS A 123 7.98 18.32 -16.82
C HIS A 123 6.89 18.53 -15.78
N ILE A 124 7.19 18.21 -14.53
CA ILE A 124 6.23 18.38 -13.43
C ILE A 124 5.96 19.87 -13.21
N SER A 125 7.01 20.67 -13.15
CA SER A 125 6.90 22.11 -12.90
C SER A 125 6.17 22.83 -14.00
N ASN A 126 6.39 22.47 -15.26
CA ASN A 126 5.70 23.07 -16.40
C ASN A 126 4.18 22.79 -16.34
N LEU A 127 3.78 21.58 -15.97
CA LEU A 127 2.36 21.28 -15.80
C LEU A 127 1.78 21.98 -14.57
N ALA A 128 2.55 22.08 -13.50
CA ALA A 128 2.11 22.74 -12.28
C ALA A 128 1.77 24.22 -12.49
N LEU A 129 2.48 24.88 -13.41
CA LEU A 129 2.21 26.29 -13.75
C LEU A 129 0.82 26.50 -14.39
N LEU A 130 0.17 25.46 -14.87
CA LEU A 130 -1.17 25.54 -15.43
C LEU A 130 -2.26 25.62 -14.35
N SER A 131 -1.93 25.36 -13.09
CA SER A 131 -2.88 25.55 -11.98
C SER A 131 -3.07 27.03 -11.71
N ASP A 132 -4.30 27.48 -11.77
CA ASP A 132 -4.66 28.90 -11.58
C ASP A 132 -5.75 29.10 -10.52
N ALA A 133 -6.12 28.07 -9.79
CA ALA A 133 -7.07 28.17 -8.70
C ALA A 133 -6.44 28.89 -7.51
N PRO A 134 -7.14 29.87 -6.91
CA PRO A 134 -6.62 30.57 -5.75
C PRO A 134 -6.46 29.62 -4.56
N ASN A 135 -5.34 29.70 -3.86
CA ASN A 135 -5.05 28.95 -2.65
C ASN A 135 -5.01 27.41 -2.83
N SER A 136 -4.88 26.93 -4.06
CA SER A 136 -4.73 25.51 -4.36
C SER A 136 -3.33 25.21 -4.85
N GLN A 137 -2.80 24.07 -4.42
CA GLN A 137 -1.52 23.57 -4.93
C GLN A 137 -1.79 22.48 -5.97
N PRO A 138 -1.02 22.45 -7.07
CA PRO A 138 -1.05 21.31 -7.96
C PRO A 138 -0.63 20.04 -7.22
N GLN A 139 -1.22 18.92 -7.61
CA GLN A 139 -0.96 17.64 -6.95
C GLN A 139 -0.44 16.62 -7.96
N LEU A 140 0.63 15.95 -7.57
CA LEU A 140 1.11 14.77 -8.26
C LEU A 140 0.26 13.59 -7.81
N SER A 141 -0.38 12.90 -8.77
CA SER A 141 -1.21 11.74 -8.51
C SER A 141 -0.51 10.49 -9.00
N ILE A 142 -0.39 9.49 -8.14
CA ILE A 142 0.37 8.28 -8.41
C ILE A 142 -0.52 7.09 -8.16
N GLN A 143 -0.65 6.21 -9.17
CA GLN A 143 -1.41 4.98 -9.06
C GLN A 143 -0.49 3.77 -9.16
N TYR A 144 -0.81 2.75 -8.39
CA TYR A 144 -0.13 1.46 -8.44
C TYR A 144 -1.04 0.35 -7.92
N GLN A 145 -0.70 -0.88 -8.24
CA GLN A 145 -1.44 -2.05 -7.78
C GLN A 145 -0.50 -3.23 -7.63
N GLY A 146 -0.72 -4.02 -6.61
CA GLY A 146 0.04 -5.22 -6.37
C GLY A 146 -0.74 -6.29 -5.64
N CYS A 147 -0.08 -7.41 -5.46
CA CYS A 147 -0.66 -8.61 -4.86
C CYS A 147 0.30 -9.22 -3.85
N ALA A 148 -0.27 -10.02 -2.95
CA ALA A 148 0.47 -10.97 -2.15
C ALA A 148 0.52 -12.31 -2.88
N GLU A 149 1.65 -12.98 -2.87
CA GLU A 149 1.79 -14.30 -3.50
C GLU A 149 0.85 -15.34 -2.90
N ALA A 150 0.43 -15.13 -1.66
CA ALA A 150 -0.53 -16.00 -0.99
C ALA A 150 -1.95 -15.94 -1.59
N GLY A 151 -2.20 -15.08 -2.59
CA GLY A 151 -3.45 -15.08 -3.34
C GLY A 151 -4.35 -13.87 -3.16
N LEU A 152 -3.90 -12.83 -2.49
CA LEU A 152 -4.65 -11.58 -2.35
C LEU A 152 -4.11 -10.53 -3.33
N CYS A 153 -4.98 -9.94 -4.15
CA CYS A 153 -4.64 -8.72 -4.87
C CYS A 153 -5.30 -7.53 -4.19
N TYR A 154 -4.49 -6.51 -3.91
CA TYR A 154 -4.98 -5.27 -3.32
C TYR A 154 -5.68 -4.43 -4.38
N PRO A 155 -6.68 -3.63 -4.01
CA PRO A 155 -7.25 -2.67 -4.96
C PRO A 155 -6.20 -1.68 -5.46
N VAL A 156 -6.45 -1.08 -6.61
CA VAL A 156 -5.61 0.00 -7.14
C VAL A 156 -5.48 1.10 -6.09
N GLN A 157 -4.26 1.49 -5.80
CA GLN A 157 -3.96 2.55 -4.86
C GLN A 157 -3.71 3.84 -5.60
N THR A 158 -4.21 4.93 -5.04
CA THR A 158 -3.94 6.29 -5.52
C THR A 158 -3.35 7.09 -4.38
N ARG A 159 -2.22 7.73 -4.62
CA ARG A 159 -1.57 8.62 -3.65
C ARG A 159 -1.39 9.98 -4.29
N LYS A 160 -1.73 11.03 -3.55
CA LYS A 160 -1.60 12.41 -4.02
C LYS A 160 -0.58 13.15 -3.17
N ILE A 161 0.31 13.85 -3.84
CA ILE A 161 1.38 14.62 -3.22
C ILE A 161 1.27 16.04 -3.71
N ASN A 162 1.21 17.00 -2.78
CA ASN A 162 1.25 18.41 -3.12
C ASN A 162 2.61 18.74 -3.74
N TRP A 163 2.58 19.40 -4.89
CA TRP A 163 3.79 19.84 -5.55
C TRP A 163 4.01 21.31 -5.25
N PRO A 164 5.13 21.65 -4.60
CA PRO A 164 5.45 23.05 -4.28
C PRO A 164 5.87 23.88 -5.47
#